data_e57cedaf91d3bb741a05a75c43261312
#
_entry.id   e57cedaf91d3bb741a05a75c43261312
#
_cell.length_a   1.000
_cell.length_b   1.000
_cell.length_c   1.000
_cell.angle_alpha   90.00
_cell.angle_beta   90.00
_cell.angle_gamma   90.00
#
_symmetry.space_group_name_H-M   'P 1'
#
loop_
_entity.id
_entity.type
_entity.pdbx_description
1 polymer ?
#
loop_
_entity_poly.entity_id
_entity_poly.type
_entity_poly.pdbx_seq_one_letter_code
_entity_poly.pdbx_strand_id
1 'polypeptide(L)'
;MQIALTGATGFVSSYLANVFLEKDWKVTPILRDDLALSSKDLAKKIDGSGVIVNLAGANIVKRWTEEYKKELYNSRIDTTIKLVEAMGQMSRKPKIFISASAVGIYDDRGRYGESDYNFANNYLAKIVKDWEEAAFRAREINIRTIVFRFGVVLGKGGLLAKMLPSFKLGMGGTIGNGRQSFS
;
A
#
# COMPACT_ATOMS: atom_id res chain seq x y z
N MET A 1 20.68 0.27 8.55
CA MET A 1 19.54 -0.65 8.64
C MET A 1 19.20 -1.15 7.23
N GLN A 2 18.60 -2.35 7.08
CA GLN A 2 18.16 -2.84 5.76
C GLN A 2 16.63 -2.92 5.73
N ILE A 3 16.04 -2.42 4.63
CA ILE A 3 14.60 -2.41 4.38
C ILE A 3 14.34 -3.06 3.03
N ALA A 4 13.32 -3.92 2.92
CA ALA A 4 12.78 -4.33 1.64
C ALA A 4 11.44 -3.60 1.37
N LEU A 5 11.24 -3.14 0.13
CA LEU A 5 10.14 -2.24 -0.24
C LEU A 5 9.46 -2.72 -1.52
N THR A 6 8.16 -3.01 -1.48
CA THR A 6 7.37 -3.27 -2.68
C THR A 6 6.83 -1.99 -3.30
N GLY A 7 6.40 -2.08 -4.55
CA GLY A 7 5.87 -0.93 -5.26
C GLY A 7 6.91 0.16 -5.50
N ALA A 8 8.19 -0.19 -5.59
CA ALA A 8 9.34 0.74 -5.60
C ALA A 8 9.29 1.81 -6.69
N THR A 9 8.54 1.59 -7.77
CA THR A 9 8.29 2.56 -8.85
C THR A 9 7.11 3.49 -8.59
N GLY A 10 6.38 3.29 -7.49
CA GLY A 10 5.23 4.10 -7.10
C GLY A 10 5.63 5.46 -6.50
N PHE A 11 4.70 6.42 -6.54
CA PHE A 11 4.93 7.78 -6.04
C PHE A 11 5.39 7.81 -4.58
N VAL A 12 4.68 7.13 -3.68
CA VAL A 12 5.01 7.11 -2.25
C VAL A 12 6.29 6.32 -2.00
N SER A 13 6.44 5.18 -2.65
CA SER A 13 7.58 4.28 -2.46
C SER A 13 8.89 4.90 -2.91
N SER A 14 8.90 5.59 -4.04
CA SER A 14 10.12 6.25 -4.54
C SER A 14 10.57 7.38 -3.61
N TYR A 15 9.63 8.14 -3.05
CA TYR A 15 9.94 9.15 -2.06
C TYR A 15 10.53 8.53 -0.79
N LEU A 16 9.89 7.47 -0.25
CA LEU A 16 10.40 6.78 0.93
C LEU A 16 11.76 6.13 0.70
N ALA A 17 11.98 5.54 -0.48
CA ALA A 17 13.29 4.96 -0.82
C ALA A 17 14.40 6.01 -0.75
N ASN A 18 14.17 7.22 -1.30
CA ASN A 18 15.14 8.30 -1.21
C ASN A 18 15.41 8.73 0.23
N VAL A 19 14.36 8.92 1.05
CA VAL A 19 14.50 9.27 2.47
C VAL A 19 15.29 8.19 3.25
N PHE A 20 15.11 6.93 2.92
CA PHE A 20 15.87 5.85 3.56
C PHE A 20 17.34 5.84 3.12
N LEU A 21 17.61 6.09 1.84
CA LEU A 21 18.98 6.19 1.31
C LEU A 21 19.72 7.39 1.90
N GLU A 22 19.07 8.55 2.08
CA GLU A 22 19.62 9.72 2.76
C GLU A 22 20.00 9.45 4.24
N LYS A 23 19.44 8.39 4.83
CA LYS A 23 19.76 7.93 6.19
C LYS A 23 20.77 6.77 6.21
N ASP A 24 21.46 6.53 5.12
CA ASP A 24 22.39 5.42 4.93
C ASP A 24 21.78 4.03 5.18
N TRP A 25 20.49 3.90 4.90
CA TRP A 25 19.82 2.62 4.99
C TRP A 25 19.87 1.89 3.65
N LYS A 26 20.12 0.59 3.69
CA LYS A 26 20.07 -0.25 2.48
C LYS A 26 18.62 -0.52 2.10
N VAL A 27 18.21 -0.11 0.91
CA VAL A 27 16.88 -0.38 0.37
C VAL A 27 16.96 -1.50 -0.66
N THR A 28 16.23 -2.58 -0.45
CA THR A 28 16.07 -3.69 -1.39
C THR A 28 14.70 -3.55 -2.06
N PRO A 29 14.62 -3.15 -3.33
CA PRO A 29 13.36 -3.08 -4.04
C PRO A 29 12.83 -4.49 -4.33
N ILE A 30 11.53 -4.67 -4.11
CA ILE A 30 10.79 -5.86 -4.54
C ILE A 30 9.96 -5.44 -5.74
N LEU A 31 10.33 -5.91 -6.90
CA LEU A 31 9.68 -5.61 -8.17
C LEU A 31 8.56 -6.63 -8.48
N ARG A 32 7.82 -6.39 -9.56
CA ARG A 32 6.73 -7.26 -9.97
C ARG A 32 7.21 -8.69 -10.29
N ASP A 33 8.36 -8.81 -10.95
CA ASP A 33 8.94 -10.11 -11.29
C ASP A 33 9.38 -10.90 -10.04
N ASP A 34 9.82 -10.21 -9.00
CA ASP A 34 10.17 -10.85 -7.72
C ASP A 34 8.95 -11.46 -7.04
N LEU A 35 7.78 -10.86 -7.20
CA LEU A 35 6.53 -11.38 -6.66
C LEU A 35 6.03 -12.62 -7.41
N ALA A 36 6.55 -12.88 -8.63
CA ALA A 36 6.30 -14.11 -9.36
C ALA A 36 7.21 -15.28 -8.93
N LEU A 37 8.30 -15.01 -8.20
CA LEU A 37 9.18 -16.04 -7.66
C LEU A 37 8.45 -16.96 -6.66
N SER A 38 9.04 -18.10 -6.33
CA SER A 38 8.59 -18.90 -5.19
C SER A 38 8.72 -18.09 -3.89
N SER A 39 7.90 -18.40 -2.86
CA SER A 39 8.02 -17.74 -1.55
C SER A 39 9.41 -17.94 -0.93
N LYS A 40 10.05 -19.09 -1.23
CA LYS A 40 11.42 -19.41 -0.80
C LYS A 40 12.47 -18.51 -1.47
N ASP A 41 12.35 -18.26 -2.75
CA ASP A 41 13.33 -17.45 -3.48
C ASP A 41 13.14 -15.96 -3.19
N LEU A 42 11.89 -15.53 -3.02
CA LEU A 42 11.60 -14.18 -2.52
C LEU A 42 12.17 -14.00 -1.10
N ALA A 43 12.04 -15.00 -0.21
CA ALA A 43 12.63 -14.97 1.12
C ALA A 43 14.15 -14.77 1.08
N LYS A 44 14.88 -15.48 0.20
CA LYS A 44 16.33 -15.29 0.03
C LYS A 44 16.68 -13.86 -0.38
N LYS A 45 15.90 -13.27 -1.31
CA LYS A 45 16.13 -11.90 -1.79
C LYS A 45 15.99 -10.85 -0.68
N ILE A 46 15.02 -11.02 0.20
CA ILE A 46 14.71 -10.07 1.27
C ILE A 46 15.34 -10.43 2.61
N ASP A 47 16.09 -11.53 2.70
CA ASP A 47 16.68 -12.03 3.95
C ASP A 47 17.57 -10.98 4.61
N GLY A 48 17.48 -10.88 5.93
CA GLY A 48 18.21 -9.89 6.72
C GLY A 48 17.65 -8.48 6.67
N SER A 49 16.55 -8.23 5.94
CA SER A 49 15.83 -6.96 6.06
C SER A 49 15.14 -6.89 7.41
N GLY A 50 15.48 -5.87 8.19
CA GLY A 50 14.88 -5.64 9.51
C GLY A 50 13.44 -5.12 9.44
N VAL A 51 13.08 -4.51 8.31
CA VAL A 51 11.74 -3.96 8.03
C VAL A 51 11.34 -4.34 6.61
N ILE A 52 10.12 -4.80 6.44
CA ILE A 52 9.47 -4.97 5.14
C ILE A 52 8.37 -3.93 5.01
N VAL A 53 8.36 -3.20 3.90
CA VAL A 53 7.33 -2.18 3.60
C VAL A 53 6.58 -2.59 2.34
N ASN A 54 5.27 -2.81 2.47
CA ASN A 54 4.40 -3.19 1.37
C ASN A 54 3.53 -2.01 0.92
N LEU A 55 3.89 -1.41 -0.21
CA LEU A 55 3.14 -0.34 -0.87
C LEU A 55 2.67 -0.76 -2.28
N ALA A 56 2.73 -2.05 -2.60
CA ALA A 56 2.26 -2.56 -3.88
C ALA A 56 0.74 -2.48 -4.00
N GLY A 57 0.28 -2.11 -5.18
CA GLY A 57 -1.14 -2.08 -5.52
C GLY A 57 -1.38 -1.49 -6.90
N ALA A 58 -2.31 -2.07 -7.65
CA ALA A 58 -2.74 -1.53 -8.93
C ALA A 58 -3.41 -0.15 -8.75
N ASN A 59 -3.35 0.69 -9.79
CA ASN A 59 -3.84 2.06 -9.74
C ASN A 59 -5.37 2.10 -9.61
N ILE A 60 -5.88 2.72 -8.55
CA ILE A 60 -7.30 2.84 -8.27
C ILE A 60 -8.05 3.78 -9.24
N VAL A 61 -7.34 4.65 -9.95
CA VAL A 61 -7.92 5.71 -10.82
C VAL A 61 -8.15 5.22 -12.26
N LYS A 62 -8.35 3.94 -12.49
CA LYS A 62 -8.74 3.37 -13.78
C LYS A 62 -10.23 3.01 -13.77
N ARG A 63 -10.82 2.78 -14.98
CA ARG A 63 -12.18 2.25 -15.07
C ARG A 63 -12.24 0.85 -14.47
N TRP A 64 -13.17 0.60 -13.57
CA TRP A 64 -13.33 -0.65 -12.86
C TRP A 64 -14.21 -1.63 -13.68
N THR A 65 -13.61 -2.31 -14.65
CA THR A 65 -14.20 -3.51 -15.24
C THR A 65 -14.08 -4.69 -14.28
N GLU A 66 -14.76 -5.79 -14.53
CA GLU A 66 -14.68 -6.98 -13.67
C GLU A 66 -13.24 -7.55 -13.63
N GLU A 67 -12.53 -7.52 -14.76
CA GLU A 67 -11.12 -7.92 -14.86
C GLU A 67 -10.25 -6.99 -14.01
N TYR A 68 -10.50 -5.66 -14.11
CA TYR A 68 -9.70 -4.69 -13.36
C TYR A 68 -9.99 -4.73 -11.86
N LYS A 69 -11.21 -5.03 -11.45
CA LYS A 69 -11.53 -5.30 -10.04
C LYS A 69 -10.73 -6.48 -9.49
N LYS A 70 -10.59 -7.56 -10.26
CA LYS A 70 -9.72 -8.69 -9.89
C LYS A 70 -8.25 -8.26 -9.77
N GLU A 71 -7.75 -7.46 -10.73
CA GLU A 71 -6.39 -6.90 -10.64
C GLU A 71 -6.20 -6.04 -9.38
N LEU A 72 -7.18 -5.17 -9.07
CA LEU A 72 -7.16 -4.34 -7.85
C LEU A 72 -7.07 -5.19 -6.59
N TYR A 73 -7.82 -6.27 -6.53
CA TYR A 73 -7.86 -7.20 -5.41
C TYR A 73 -6.52 -7.96 -5.32
N ASN A 74 -6.16 -8.68 -6.37
CA ASN A 74 -5.01 -9.59 -6.36
C ASN A 74 -3.69 -8.84 -6.14
N SER A 75 -3.53 -7.66 -6.75
CA SER A 75 -2.32 -6.83 -6.57
C SER A 75 -2.07 -6.40 -5.12
N ARG A 76 -3.08 -6.50 -4.26
CA ARG A 76 -2.99 -6.18 -2.83
C ARG A 76 -2.93 -7.44 -1.97
N ILE A 77 -3.95 -8.26 -2.09
CA ILE A 77 -4.13 -9.41 -1.20
C ILE A 77 -3.11 -10.49 -1.52
N ASP A 78 -3.01 -10.94 -2.78
CA ASP A 78 -2.08 -12.01 -3.16
C ASP A 78 -0.62 -11.57 -2.93
N THR A 79 -0.29 -10.31 -3.25
CA THR A 79 1.02 -9.74 -2.96
C THR A 79 1.33 -9.76 -1.47
N THR A 80 0.37 -9.39 -0.63
CA THR A 80 0.56 -9.36 0.83
C THR A 80 0.71 -10.76 1.40
N ILE A 81 -0.12 -11.71 0.97
CA ILE A 81 -0.01 -13.13 1.35
C ILE A 81 1.37 -13.66 0.98
N LYS A 82 1.79 -13.41 -0.26
CA LYS A 82 3.11 -13.82 -0.77
C LYS A 82 4.26 -13.29 0.08
N LEU A 83 4.19 -12.02 0.49
CA LEU A 83 5.20 -11.43 1.37
C LEU A 83 5.21 -12.09 2.75
N VAL A 84 4.03 -12.33 3.33
CA VAL A 84 3.92 -12.99 4.64
C VAL A 84 4.50 -14.41 4.59
N GLU A 85 4.18 -15.17 3.54
CA GLU A 85 4.76 -16.50 3.32
C GLU A 85 6.30 -16.44 3.18
N ALA A 86 6.81 -15.48 2.38
CA ALA A 86 8.24 -15.29 2.22
C ALA A 86 8.92 -14.91 3.55
N MET A 87 8.32 -13.99 4.31
CA MET A 87 8.82 -13.62 5.64
C MET A 87 8.88 -14.81 6.59
N GLY A 88 7.92 -15.73 6.51
CA GLY A 88 7.91 -16.98 7.29
C GLY A 88 9.10 -17.90 6.99
N GLN A 89 9.64 -17.84 5.76
CA GLN A 89 10.75 -18.66 5.26
C GLN A 89 12.13 -17.99 5.36
N MET A 90 12.21 -16.73 5.82
CA MET A 90 13.49 -16.03 6.01
C MET A 90 14.31 -16.68 7.12
N SER A 91 15.63 -16.77 6.92
CA SER A 91 16.57 -17.19 7.97
C SER A 91 16.63 -16.16 9.10
N ARG A 92 16.55 -14.89 8.76
CA ARG A 92 16.49 -13.75 9.69
C ARG A 92 15.21 -12.96 9.42
N LYS A 93 14.15 -13.29 10.15
CA LYS A 93 12.84 -12.64 10.02
C LYS A 93 12.92 -11.13 10.31
N PRO A 94 12.11 -10.30 9.63
CA PRO A 94 12.04 -8.88 9.93
C PRO A 94 11.40 -8.66 11.32
N LYS A 95 11.78 -7.57 11.96
CA LYS A 95 11.16 -7.15 13.23
C LYS A 95 9.80 -6.48 12.99
N ILE A 96 9.65 -5.82 11.84
CA ILE A 96 8.47 -5.01 11.53
C ILE A 96 8.04 -5.28 10.08
N PHE A 97 6.75 -5.50 9.91
CA PHE A 97 6.07 -5.47 8.64
C PHE A 97 5.12 -4.27 8.60
N ILE A 98 5.31 -3.39 7.64
CA ILE A 98 4.46 -2.23 7.40
C ILE A 98 3.69 -2.48 6.10
N SER A 99 2.36 -2.48 6.16
CA SER A 99 1.52 -2.59 4.97
C SER A 99 0.70 -1.32 4.76
N ALA A 100 0.61 -0.89 3.51
CA ALA A 100 -0.40 0.07 3.13
C ALA A 100 -1.79 -0.51 3.35
N SER A 101 -2.70 0.39 3.62
CA SER A 101 -4.14 0.21 3.68
C SER A 101 -4.79 1.51 3.19
N ALA A 102 -6.10 1.69 3.33
CA ALA A 102 -6.78 2.88 2.86
C ALA A 102 -7.92 3.32 3.77
N VAL A 103 -8.12 4.64 3.89
CA VAL A 103 -9.30 5.21 4.58
C VAL A 103 -10.63 4.82 3.92
N GLY A 104 -10.61 4.34 2.67
CA GLY A 104 -11.78 3.79 1.99
C GLY A 104 -12.40 2.54 2.64
N ILE A 105 -11.87 2.08 3.78
CA ILE A 105 -12.50 1.08 4.63
C ILE A 105 -13.72 1.66 5.37
N TYR A 106 -13.69 2.94 5.70
CA TYR A 106 -14.75 3.61 6.45
C TYR A 106 -15.93 4.01 5.57
N ASP A 107 -17.09 4.16 6.19
CA ASP A 107 -18.24 4.79 5.53
C ASP A 107 -18.07 6.32 5.46
N ASP A 108 -19.01 7.02 4.81
CA ASP A 108 -18.99 8.46 4.58
C ASP A 108 -19.85 9.26 5.59
N ARG A 109 -20.33 8.63 6.68
CA ARG A 109 -21.29 9.21 7.60
C ARG A 109 -20.68 9.97 8.78
N GLY A 110 -19.36 9.89 8.98
CA GLY A 110 -18.73 10.44 10.17
C GLY A 110 -17.25 10.79 10.00
N ARG A 111 -16.63 11.11 11.13
CA ARG A 111 -15.18 11.23 11.27
C ARG A 111 -14.72 10.03 12.10
N TYR A 112 -13.71 9.34 11.60
CA TYR A 112 -13.25 8.09 12.18
C TYR A 112 -11.75 8.15 12.48
N GLY A 113 -11.37 7.60 13.61
CA GLY A 113 -9.98 7.31 13.97
C GLY A 113 -9.61 5.87 13.70
N GLU A 114 -8.39 5.50 14.05
CA GLU A 114 -7.83 4.17 13.80
C GLU A 114 -8.53 3.04 14.57
N SER A 115 -9.21 3.37 15.67
CA SER A 115 -9.94 2.39 16.52
C SER A 115 -11.42 2.27 16.18
N ASP A 116 -11.90 3.02 15.19
CA ASP A 116 -13.29 2.95 14.78
C ASP A 116 -13.53 1.82 13.78
N TYR A 117 -14.70 1.19 13.86
CA TYR A 117 -15.09 0.02 13.06
C TYR A 117 -16.35 0.26 12.23
N ASN A 118 -16.72 1.52 11.99
CA ASN A 118 -17.84 1.90 11.09
C ASN A 118 -17.41 1.75 9.63
N PHE A 119 -17.29 0.49 9.21
CA PHE A 119 -16.79 0.16 7.89
C PHE A 119 -17.90 0.24 6.83
N ALA A 120 -17.53 0.75 5.66
CA ALA A 120 -18.43 0.77 4.51
C ALA A 120 -18.78 -0.65 4.04
N ASN A 121 -19.97 -0.77 3.45
CA ASN A 121 -20.43 -2.01 2.82
C ASN A 121 -20.36 -1.88 1.30
N ASN A 122 -19.15 -1.74 0.77
CA ASN A 122 -18.89 -1.64 -0.67
C ASN A 122 -17.64 -2.44 -1.07
N TYR A 123 -17.40 -2.54 -2.38
CA TYR A 123 -16.29 -3.35 -2.90
C TYR A 123 -14.91 -2.83 -2.45
N LEU A 124 -14.73 -1.53 -2.35
CA LEU A 124 -13.48 -0.94 -1.90
C LEU A 124 -13.18 -1.31 -0.43
N ALA A 125 -14.16 -1.16 0.44
CA ALA A 125 -14.03 -1.54 1.85
C ALA A 125 -13.75 -3.05 2.01
N LYS A 126 -14.37 -3.88 1.15
CA LYS A 126 -14.06 -5.32 1.12
C LYS A 126 -12.59 -5.56 0.78
N ILE A 127 -12.06 -4.93 -0.28
CA ILE A 127 -10.64 -5.05 -0.63
C ILE A 127 -9.76 -4.66 0.56
N VAL A 128 -10.07 -3.53 1.21
CA VAL A 128 -9.24 -3.01 2.31
C VAL A 128 -9.27 -3.94 3.52
N LYS A 129 -10.45 -4.49 3.87
CA LYS A 129 -10.58 -5.47 4.97
C LYS A 129 -9.74 -6.72 4.70
N ASP A 130 -9.89 -7.33 3.53
CA ASP A 130 -9.17 -8.53 3.16
C ASP A 130 -7.65 -8.27 3.09
N TRP A 131 -7.25 -7.06 2.69
CA TRP A 131 -5.85 -6.63 2.65
C TRP A 131 -5.25 -6.51 4.05
N GLU A 132 -5.93 -5.85 4.98
CA GLU A 132 -5.50 -5.74 6.38
C GLU A 132 -5.42 -7.11 7.05
N GLU A 133 -6.42 -7.97 6.80
CA GLU A 133 -6.42 -9.35 7.30
C GLU A 133 -5.21 -10.14 6.80
N ALA A 134 -4.92 -10.07 5.50
CA ALA A 134 -3.75 -10.70 4.91
C ALA A 134 -2.44 -10.18 5.55
N ALA A 135 -2.34 -8.87 5.83
CA ALA A 135 -1.17 -8.29 6.48
C ALA A 135 -1.03 -8.75 7.93
N PHE A 136 -2.14 -8.85 8.67
CA PHE A 136 -2.11 -9.26 10.07
C PHE A 136 -1.73 -10.72 10.29
N ARG A 137 -1.79 -11.59 9.28
CA ARG A 137 -1.22 -12.96 9.37
C ARG A 137 0.28 -12.97 9.71
N ALA A 138 1.01 -11.90 9.44
CA ALA A 138 2.41 -11.80 9.85
C ALA A 138 2.61 -11.83 11.37
N ARG A 139 1.58 -11.52 12.17
CA ARG A 139 1.59 -11.65 13.63
C ARG A 139 1.70 -13.11 14.09
N GLU A 140 1.10 -14.04 13.33
CA GLU A 140 1.13 -15.48 13.62
C GLU A 140 2.57 -16.06 13.55
N ILE A 141 3.46 -15.38 12.82
CA ILE A 141 4.89 -15.72 12.71
C ILE A 141 5.78 -14.77 13.54
N ASN A 142 5.19 -14.10 14.56
CA ASN A 142 5.85 -13.21 15.50
C ASN A 142 6.50 -11.96 14.88
N ILE A 143 5.88 -11.38 13.84
CA ILE A 143 6.32 -10.13 13.23
C ILE A 143 5.36 -9.01 13.66
N ARG A 144 5.92 -7.91 14.22
CA ARG A 144 5.14 -6.71 14.52
C ARG A 144 4.59 -6.12 13.24
N THR A 145 3.27 -6.09 13.10
CA THR A 145 2.57 -5.62 11.90
C THR A 145 1.90 -4.28 12.16
N ILE A 146 2.14 -3.33 11.27
CA ILE A 146 1.56 -1.98 11.27
C ILE A 146 0.87 -1.78 9.93
N VAL A 147 -0.37 -1.31 9.92
CA VAL A 147 -1.08 -0.91 8.72
C VAL A 147 -1.29 0.60 8.70
N PHE A 148 -1.02 1.24 7.56
CA PHE A 148 -1.29 2.65 7.35
C PHE A 148 -2.47 2.82 6.42
N ARG A 149 -3.60 3.33 6.93
CA ARG A 149 -4.77 3.68 6.15
C ARG A 149 -4.54 5.03 5.48
N PHE A 150 -4.03 5.00 4.26
CA PHE A 150 -3.78 6.20 3.48
C PHE A 150 -5.07 6.88 3.03
N GLY A 151 -5.16 8.18 3.22
CA GLY A 151 -6.02 9.07 2.48
C GLY A 151 -5.38 9.53 1.18
N VAL A 152 -5.73 10.73 0.73
CA VAL A 152 -5.13 11.33 -0.47
C VAL A 152 -3.75 11.88 -0.13
N VAL A 153 -2.71 11.24 -0.65
CA VAL A 153 -1.33 11.71 -0.49
C VAL A 153 -1.05 12.83 -1.48
N LEU A 154 -0.82 14.03 -0.97
CA LEU A 154 -0.49 15.22 -1.76
C LEU A 154 1.02 15.33 -1.95
N GLY A 155 1.44 15.65 -3.17
CA GLY A 155 2.85 15.85 -3.51
C GLY A 155 3.05 16.12 -5.00
N LYS A 156 4.31 16.14 -5.45
CA LYS A 156 4.66 16.38 -6.88
C LYS A 156 4.26 15.25 -7.82
N GLY A 157 3.59 14.21 -7.30
CA GLY A 157 3.08 13.05 -8.04
C GLY A 157 1.62 12.74 -7.67
N GLY A 158 1.17 11.54 -8.01
CA GLY A 158 -0.16 11.04 -7.61
C GLY A 158 -1.32 11.83 -8.21
N LEU A 159 -2.36 12.05 -7.42
CA LEU A 159 -3.59 12.73 -7.85
C LEU A 159 -3.34 14.19 -8.23
N LEU A 160 -2.57 14.91 -7.43
CA LEU A 160 -2.30 16.34 -7.65
C LEU A 160 -1.59 16.58 -8.99
N ALA A 161 -0.61 15.76 -9.35
CA ALA A 161 0.08 15.86 -10.64
C ALA A 161 -0.87 15.67 -11.84
N LYS A 162 -1.92 14.88 -11.69
CA LYS A 162 -2.94 14.67 -12.74
C LYS A 162 -3.94 15.84 -12.85
N MET A 163 -4.21 16.51 -11.75
CA MET A 163 -5.18 17.62 -11.71
C MET A 163 -4.55 18.95 -12.14
N LEU A 164 -3.31 19.21 -11.76
CA LEU A 164 -2.61 20.48 -12.01
C LEU A 164 -2.66 20.97 -13.47
N PRO A 165 -2.48 20.15 -14.51
CA PRO A 165 -2.54 20.62 -15.90
C PRO A 165 -3.90 21.28 -16.23
N SER A 166 -5.01 20.69 -15.81
CA SER A 166 -6.36 21.25 -16.05
C SER A 166 -6.54 22.60 -15.34
N PHE A 167 -6.05 22.71 -14.09
CA PHE A 167 -6.11 23.98 -13.35
C PHE A 167 -5.23 25.06 -13.99
N LYS A 168 -4.05 24.70 -14.48
CA LYS A 168 -3.14 25.65 -15.18
C LYS A 168 -3.74 26.17 -16.48
N LEU A 169 -4.61 25.41 -17.12
CA LEU A 169 -5.33 25.82 -18.34
C LEU A 169 -6.64 26.58 -18.04
N GLY A 170 -6.90 26.92 -16.78
CA GLY A 170 -8.12 27.60 -16.37
C GLY A 170 -9.38 26.71 -16.39
N MET A 171 -9.23 25.39 -16.58
CA MET A 171 -10.34 24.42 -16.60
C MET A 171 -10.63 23.83 -15.21
N GLY A 172 -10.09 24.41 -14.16
CA GLY A 172 -10.40 24.03 -12.79
C GLY A 172 -11.81 24.48 -12.42
N GLY A 173 -12.55 23.63 -11.71
CA GLY A 173 -13.90 23.95 -11.25
C GLY A 173 -14.22 23.30 -9.91
N THR A 174 -15.25 23.85 -9.26
CA THR A 174 -15.76 23.31 -8.00
C THR A 174 -16.56 22.04 -8.28
N ILE A 175 -16.23 20.94 -7.60
CA ILE A 175 -17.03 19.71 -7.66
C ILE A 175 -18.13 19.81 -6.60
N GLY A 176 -19.39 19.67 -7.04
CA GLY A 176 -20.56 19.80 -6.17
C GLY A 176 -20.63 21.20 -5.54
N ASN A 177 -20.74 21.28 -4.22
CA ASN A 177 -20.76 22.55 -3.46
C ASN A 177 -19.38 22.98 -2.94
N GLY A 178 -18.32 22.24 -3.23
CA GLY A 178 -16.97 22.52 -2.80
C GLY A 178 -16.70 22.32 -1.30
N ARG A 179 -17.64 21.72 -0.56
CA ARG A 179 -17.54 21.50 0.89
C ARG A 179 -17.25 20.05 1.27
N GLN A 180 -16.93 19.20 0.28
CA GLN A 180 -16.57 17.82 0.54
C GLN A 180 -15.28 17.74 1.35
N SER A 181 -15.29 16.94 2.42
CA SER A 181 -14.10 16.61 3.16
C SER A 181 -13.30 15.53 2.43
N PHE A 182 -12.00 15.72 2.37
CA PHE A 182 -11.06 14.70 1.91
C PHE A 182 -10.14 14.31 3.06
N SER A 183 -9.83 13.01 3.15
CA SER A 183 -8.86 12.47 4.10
C SER A 183 -7.54 12.22 3.42
#